data_c959e3000fbe7926231195507d04fa54
#
_entry.id   c959e3000fbe7926231195507d04fa54
#
_cell.length_a   1.000
_cell.length_b   1.000
_cell.length_c   1.000
_cell.angle_alpha   90.00
_cell.angle_beta   90.00
_cell.angle_gamma   90.00
#
_symmetry.space_group_name_H-M   'P 1'
#
loop_
_entity.id
_entity.type
_entity.pdbx_description
1 polymer ?
#
loop_
_entity_poly.entity_id
_entity_poly.type
_entity_poly.pdbx_seq_one_letter_code
_entity_poly.pdbx_strand_id
1 'polypeptide(L)'
;MPDWYAQRGYVFVIQDLRSRYKSEGDGRYYHTCNPWEGDDGYDTIEWIAAQSWCNGKVGLMGSSHRAIVQTQAALRRPPHLMAICPEQGPTNIYLHEAREGGAMALHMYTAIYNHALDAQEIRDDLDAVLQVARGGLADARQWLQRMPFKPGEVPLSVAPHLEETLFNYYYRGEYDEWWAQECNDQTP
;
A
#
# COMPACT_ATOMS: atom_id res chain seq x y z
N MET A 1 8.71 -19.28 4.90
CA MET A 1 9.52 -18.19 5.51
C MET A 1 9.36 -18.13 7.03
N PRO A 2 8.16 -18.08 7.63
CA PRO A 2 7.99 -18.04 9.09
C PRO A 2 8.75 -19.17 9.83
N ASP A 3 8.63 -20.41 9.36
CA ASP A 3 9.29 -21.57 9.98
C ASP A 3 10.82 -21.45 10.02
N TRP A 4 11.40 -20.83 9.00
CA TRP A 4 12.86 -20.61 8.94
C TRP A 4 13.34 -19.68 10.07
N TYR A 5 12.57 -18.61 10.34
CA TYR A 5 12.84 -17.68 11.44
C TYR A 5 12.57 -18.32 12.80
N ALA A 6 11.44 -19.03 12.94
CA ALA A 6 11.08 -19.71 14.18
C ALA A 6 12.15 -20.72 14.62
N GLN A 7 12.70 -21.51 13.68
CA GLN A 7 13.80 -22.45 13.95
C GLN A 7 15.10 -21.77 14.41
N ARG A 8 15.22 -20.43 14.25
CA ARG A 8 16.36 -19.62 14.66
C ARG A 8 16.09 -18.73 15.86
N GLY A 9 15.00 -19.02 16.57
CA GLY A 9 14.66 -18.33 17.83
C GLY A 9 13.96 -16.98 17.64
N TYR A 10 13.44 -16.71 16.44
CA TYR A 10 12.64 -15.52 16.19
C TYR A 10 11.15 -15.85 16.30
N VAL A 11 10.36 -14.90 16.81
CA VAL A 11 8.93 -14.88 16.62
C VAL A 11 8.64 -14.12 15.32
N PHE A 12 7.91 -14.75 14.41
CA PHE A 12 7.53 -14.14 13.14
C PHE A 12 6.08 -13.67 13.21
N VAL A 13 5.85 -12.38 13.11
CA VAL A 13 4.53 -11.76 13.15
C VAL A 13 4.13 -11.31 11.76
N ILE A 14 2.90 -11.63 11.35
CA ILE A 14 2.28 -11.15 10.12
C ILE A 14 1.04 -10.38 10.54
N GLN A 15 0.93 -9.15 10.04
CA GLN A 15 -0.21 -8.28 10.29
C GLN A 15 -0.86 -7.91 8.96
N ASP A 16 -2.18 -8.04 8.91
CA ASP A 16 -2.97 -7.46 7.84
C ASP A 16 -3.11 -5.96 8.08
N LEU A 17 -2.98 -5.17 7.04
CA LEU A 17 -3.18 -3.73 7.11
C LEU A 17 -4.63 -3.42 7.49
N ARG A 18 -4.83 -2.23 8.06
CA ARG A 18 -6.17 -1.68 8.39
C ARG A 18 -7.12 -1.87 7.21
N SER A 19 -8.35 -2.31 7.48
CA SER A 19 -9.41 -2.64 6.50
C SER A 19 -9.11 -3.78 5.52
N ARG A 20 -8.00 -4.51 5.68
CA ARG A 20 -7.67 -5.65 4.83
C ARG A 20 -7.96 -6.97 5.55
N TYR A 21 -8.43 -7.96 4.78
CA TYR A 21 -8.77 -9.31 5.26
C TYR A 21 -9.61 -9.27 6.54
N LYS A 22 -9.01 -9.55 7.70
CA LYS A 22 -9.68 -9.56 9.01
C LYS A 22 -9.35 -8.36 9.89
N SER A 23 -8.44 -7.49 9.46
CA SER A 23 -8.15 -6.26 10.18
C SER A 23 -9.30 -5.29 10.07
N GLU A 24 -9.67 -4.72 11.21
CA GLU A 24 -10.75 -3.76 11.36
C GLU A 24 -10.30 -2.34 10.95
N GLY A 25 -11.22 -1.41 11.04
CA GLY A 25 -10.96 0.00 10.80
C GLY A 25 -11.17 0.43 9.35
N ASP A 26 -11.16 1.74 9.15
CA ASP A 26 -11.24 2.35 7.83
C ASP A 26 -9.81 2.62 7.34
N GLY A 27 -9.39 1.90 6.32
CA GLY A 27 -8.09 2.06 5.68
C GLY A 27 -8.27 2.28 4.19
N ARG A 28 -7.88 3.44 3.72
CA ARG A 28 -7.80 3.73 2.30
C ARG A 28 -6.52 3.12 1.73
N TYR A 29 -6.62 1.88 1.34
CA TYR A 29 -5.49 1.15 0.78
C TYR A 29 -5.02 1.80 -0.51
N TYR A 30 -3.71 1.79 -0.68
CA TYR A 30 -2.96 2.40 -1.76
C TYR A 30 -2.83 3.93 -1.70
N HIS A 31 -3.23 4.56 -0.64
CA HIS A 31 -2.60 5.80 -0.27
C HIS A 31 -1.29 5.42 0.41
N THR A 32 -0.25 5.31 -0.37
CA THR A 32 1.04 4.72 0.01
C THR A 32 1.76 5.49 1.10
N CYS A 33 1.30 6.68 1.38
CA CYS A 33 1.78 7.53 2.46
C CYS A 33 0.65 7.89 3.41
N ASN A 34 -0.27 6.95 3.56
CA ASN A 34 -1.34 7.05 4.52
C ASN A 34 -0.76 7.31 5.93
N PRO A 35 -1.10 8.41 6.58
CA PRO A 35 -0.54 8.73 7.90
C PRO A 35 -0.81 7.62 8.92
N TRP A 36 -1.88 6.83 8.74
CA TRP A 36 -2.22 5.73 9.63
C TRP A 36 -1.24 4.56 9.57
N GLU A 37 -0.64 4.25 8.42
CA GLU A 37 0.26 3.11 8.30
C GLU A 37 1.50 3.28 9.17
N GLY A 38 2.02 4.50 9.27
CA GLY A 38 3.11 4.82 10.17
C GLY A 38 2.73 4.67 11.65
N ASP A 39 1.56 5.15 12.02
CA ASP A 39 1.05 5.10 13.39
C ASP A 39 0.65 3.67 13.77
N ASP A 40 -0.04 2.95 12.89
CA ASP A 40 -0.36 1.52 13.07
C ASP A 40 0.93 0.67 13.19
N GLY A 41 1.96 1.01 12.41
CA GLY A 41 3.27 0.38 12.50
C GLY A 41 3.97 0.66 13.83
N TYR A 42 3.92 1.90 14.31
CA TYR A 42 4.44 2.27 15.63
C TYR A 42 3.75 1.47 16.73
N ASP A 43 2.41 1.51 16.76
CA ASP A 43 1.61 0.83 17.79
C ASP A 43 1.86 -0.69 17.78
N THR A 44 1.96 -1.28 16.59
CA THR A 44 2.25 -2.71 16.43
C THR A 44 3.63 -3.06 16.98
N ILE A 45 4.66 -2.26 16.68
CA ILE A 45 6.02 -2.50 17.17
C ILE A 45 6.07 -2.43 18.69
N GLU A 46 5.46 -1.41 19.29
CA GLU A 46 5.45 -1.23 20.74
C GLU A 46 4.60 -2.30 21.42
N TRP A 47 3.48 -2.70 20.80
CA TRP A 47 2.68 -3.82 21.31
C TRP A 47 3.46 -5.14 21.29
N ILE A 48 4.19 -5.45 20.21
CA ILE A 48 5.04 -6.64 20.11
C ILE A 48 6.13 -6.59 21.20
N ALA A 49 6.78 -5.45 21.37
CA ALA A 49 7.86 -5.29 22.33
C ALA A 49 7.40 -5.51 23.78
N ALA A 50 6.14 -5.19 24.09
CA ALA A 50 5.54 -5.38 25.41
C ALA A 50 5.12 -6.83 25.72
N GLN A 51 5.16 -7.75 24.73
CA GLN A 51 4.75 -9.12 24.95
C GLN A 51 5.80 -9.93 25.73
N SER A 52 5.35 -10.83 26.59
CA SER A 52 6.24 -11.67 27.41
C SER A 52 7.17 -12.60 26.62
N TRP A 53 6.85 -12.88 25.37
CA TRP A 53 7.66 -13.69 24.45
C TRP A 53 8.65 -12.85 23.62
N CYS A 54 8.60 -11.53 23.71
CA CYS A 54 9.51 -10.62 23.02
C CYS A 54 10.65 -10.18 23.94
N ASN A 55 11.84 -10.06 23.39
CA ASN A 55 13.01 -9.55 24.10
C ASN A 55 13.16 -8.01 24.04
N GLY A 56 12.11 -7.31 23.59
CA GLY A 56 12.11 -5.86 23.41
C GLY A 56 12.81 -5.37 22.14
N LYS A 57 13.10 -6.25 21.19
CA LYS A 57 13.76 -5.89 19.92
C LYS A 57 12.90 -6.34 18.76
N VAL A 58 12.47 -5.41 17.93
CA VAL A 58 11.63 -5.65 16.75
C VAL A 58 12.38 -5.26 15.50
N GLY A 59 12.35 -6.13 14.49
CA GLY A 59 12.84 -5.86 13.15
C GLY A 59 11.72 -6.01 12.14
N LEU A 60 11.73 -5.19 11.10
CA LEU A 60 10.75 -5.26 10.01
C LEU A 60 11.42 -5.75 8.73
N MET A 61 10.66 -6.44 7.90
CA MET A 61 11.13 -6.90 6.59
C MET A 61 9.97 -7.05 5.60
N GLY A 62 10.27 -6.90 4.34
CA GLY A 62 9.31 -7.15 3.27
C GLY A 62 9.55 -6.32 2.03
N SER A 63 8.88 -6.71 0.96
CA SER A 63 9.04 -6.14 -0.37
C SER A 63 7.81 -5.35 -0.80
N SER A 64 7.98 -4.39 -1.70
CA SER A 64 6.93 -3.56 -2.29
C SER A 64 6.19 -2.74 -1.22
N HIS A 65 4.87 -2.76 -1.14
CA HIS A 65 4.11 -2.05 -0.12
C HIS A 65 4.58 -2.35 1.31
N ARG A 66 4.99 -3.60 1.59
CA ARG A 66 5.59 -3.97 2.88
C ARG A 66 6.93 -3.28 3.16
N ALA A 67 7.63 -2.82 2.14
CA ALA A 67 8.81 -1.98 2.32
C ALA A 67 8.42 -0.53 2.64
N ILE A 68 7.36 -0.03 2.02
CA ILE A 68 6.84 1.32 2.26
C ILE A 68 6.40 1.45 3.72
N VAL A 69 5.57 0.53 4.23
CA VAL A 69 5.09 0.60 5.63
C VAL A 69 6.21 0.51 6.67
N GLN A 70 7.33 -0.16 6.37
CA GLN A 70 8.51 -0.16 7.23
C GLN A 70 9.11 1.25 7.37
N THR A 71 9.23 1.95 6.24
CA THR A 71 9.75 3.32 6.21
C THR A 71 8.80 4.26 6.96
N GLN A 72 7.49 4.09 6.75
CA GLN A 72 6.45 4.85 7.46
C GLN A 72 6.55 4.68 8.98
N ALA A 73 6.64 3.44 9.44
CA ALA A 73 6.80 3.13 10.86
C ALA A 73 8.11 3.70 11.41
N ALA A 74 9.20 3.59 10.68
CA ALA A 74 10.51 4.10 11.10
C ALA A 74 10.52 5.62 11.26
N LEU A 75 9.78 6.36 10.43
CA LEU A 75 9.61 7.82 10.55
C LEU A 75 8.92 8.22 11.87
N ARG A 76 8.11 7.34 12.46
CA ARG A 76 7.49 7.54 13.78
C ARG A 76 8.46 7.27 14.95
N ARG A 77 9.64 6.71 14.66
CA ARG A 77 10.73 6.46 15.65
C ARG A 77 10.30 5.60 16.85
N PRO A 78 9.67 4.44 16.66
CA PRO A 78 9.31 3.58 17.79
C PRO A 78 10.58 3.12 18.51
N PRO A 79 10.63 3.22 19.85
CA PRO A 79 11.84 2.94 20.64
C PRO A 79 12.38 1.52 20.49
N HIS A 80 11.50 0.55 20.22
CA HIS A 80 11.87 -0.86 20.12
C HIS A 80 12.14 -1.35 18.68
N LEU A 81 12.09 -0.44 17.68
CA LEU A 81 12.49 -0.77 16.32
C LEU A 81 14.00 -0.77 16.18
N MET A 82 14.58 -1.93 15.93
CA MET A 82 16.04 -2.11 15.82
C MET A 82 16.57 -2.08 14.41
N ALA A 83 15.77 -2.57 13.45
CA ALA A 83 16.20 -2.64 12.05
C ALA A 83 14.99 -2.70 11.11
N ILE A 84 15.17 -2.19 9.91
CA ILE A 84 14.26 -2.39 8.78
C ILE A 84 15.04 -3.02 7.62
N CYS A 85 14.38 -3.89 6.87
CA CYS A 85 14.92 -4.51 5.67
C CYS A 85 13.91 -4.32 4.52
N PRO A 86 13.80 -3.08 3.99
CA PRO A 86 12.88 -2.77 2.91
C PRO A 86 13.46 -3.25 1.57
N GLU A 87 12.68 -4.04 0.84
CA GLU A 87 13.03 -4.51 -0.49
C GLU A 87 12.11 -3.89 -1.53
N GLN A 88 12.66 -3.30 -2.59
CA GLN A 88 11.89 -2.78 -3.74
C GLN A 88 10.72 -1.86 -3.32
N GLY A 89 10.92 -1.02 -2.32
CA GLY A 89 9.96 -0.01 -1.88
C GLY A 89 10.45 1.38 -2.26
N PRO A 90 9.65 2.19 -2.93
CA PRO A 90 10.01 3.58 -3.20
C PRO A 90 10.05 4.39 -1.91
N THR A 91 11.01 5.29 -1.81
CA THR A 91 11.03 6.31 -0.76
C THR A 91 10.21 7.54 -1.16
N ASN A 92 10.03 7.73 -2.46
CA ASN A 92 9.17 8.74 -3.03
C ASN A 92 8.36 8.09 -4.16
N ILE A 93 7.06 7.91 -3.93
CA ILE A 93 6.14 7.26 -4.86
C ILE A 93 6.04 8.00 -6.18
N TYR A 94 6.00 9.33 -6.15
CA TYR A 94 5.91 10.13 -7.36
C TYR A 94 7.10 9.88 -8.29
N LEU A 95 8.32 10.00 -7.76
CA LEU A 95 9.53 9.91 -8.58
C LEU A 95 9.89 8.48 -8.99
N HIS A 96 9.63 7.51 -8.11
CA HIS A 96 10.19 6.17 -8.25
C HIS A 96 9.19 5.11 -8.71
N GLU A 97 7.90 5.44 -8.73
CA GLU A 97 6.87 4.44 -9.07
C GLU A 97 5.75 5.02 -9.96
N ALA A 98 5.16 6.17 -9.58
CA ALA A 98 3.99 6.67 -10.27
C ALA A 98 4.31 7.50 -11.52
N ARG A 99 5.39 8.28 -11.48
CA ARG A 99 5.73 9.28 -12.49
C ARG A 99 7.22 9.27 -12.88
N GLU A 100 7.73 8.15 -13.30
CA GLU A 100 9.11 8.04 -13.76
C GLU A 100 9.35 8.99 -14.95
N GLY A 101 10.22 9.99 -14.74
CA GLY A 101 10.49 11.01 -15.76
C GLY A 101 9.29 11.89 -16.12
N GLY A 102 8.29 11.99 -15.24
CA GLY A 102 7.07 12.78 -15.43
C GLY A 102 5.93 12.03 -16.15
N ALA A 103 6.21 10.89 -16.77
CA ALA A 103 5.18 10.06 -17.40
C ALA A 103 4.53 9.12 -16.38
N MET A 104 3.21 8.94 -16.45
CA MET A 104 2.54 7.95 -15.63
C MET A 104 3.05 6.53 -15.95
N ALA A 105 3.50 5.83 -14.95
CA ALA A 105 3.91 4.45 -15.08
C ALA A 105 2.67 3.54 -15.24
N LEU A 106 2.50 2.93 -16.42
CA LEU A 106 1.30 2.16 -16.74
C LEU A 106 1.10 0.93 -15.86
N HIS A 107 2.15 0.40 -15.24
CA HIS A 107 2.02 -0.72 -14.31
C HIS A 107 1.19 -0.35 -13.07
N MET A 108 1.11 0.94 -12.70
CA MET A 108 0.27 1.41 -11.60
C MET A 108 -1.21 1.18 -11.87
N TYR A 109 -1.64 1.22 -13.13
CA TYR A 109 -3.00 0.84 -13.50
C TYR A 109 -3.31 -0.59 -13.02
N THR A 110 -2.51 -1.56 -13.43
CA THR A 110 -2.73 -2.97 -13.04
C THR A 110 -2.50 -3.21 -11.56
N ALA A 111 -1.56 -2.51 -10.94
CA ALA A 111 -1.30 -2.60 -9.50
C ALA A 111 -2.52 -2.17 -8.67
N ILE A 112 -3.13 -1.03 -8.98
CA ILE A 112 -4.32 -0.54 -8.28
C ILE A 112 -5.48 -1.53 -8.44
N TYR A 113 -5.71 -2.08 -9.63
CA TYR A 113 -6.74 -3.09 -9.86
C TYR A 113 -6.47 -4.39 -9.09
N ASN A 114 -5.23 -4.86 -9.03
CA ASN A 114 -4.87 -6.03 -8.23
C ASN A 114 -5.18 -5.82 -6.75
N HIS A 115 -4.87 -4.64 -6.24
CA HIS A 115 -5.13 -4.30 -4.85
C HIS A 115 -6.59 -4.02 -4.55
N ALA A 116 -7.41 -3.78 -5.57
CA ALA A 116 -8.84 -3.61 -5.41
C ALA A 116 -9.57 -4.94 -5.13
N LEU A 117 -9.02 -6.08 -5.54
CA LEU A 117 -9.71 -7.37 -5.49
C LEU A 117 -10.10 -7.82 -4.07
N ASP A 118 -9.38 -7.38 -3.06
CA ASP A 118 -9.65 -7.66 -1.64
C ASP A 118 -10.11 -6.42 -0.85
N ALA A 119 -10.44 -5.34 -1.55
CA ALA A 119 -10.94 -4.13 -0.94
C ALA A 119 -12.27 -4.39 -0.21
N GLN A 120 -12.40 -3.83 1.00
CA GLN A 120 -13.58 -4.01 1.84
C GLN A 120 -14.88 -3.61 1.13
N GLU A 121 -14.81 -2.65 0.22
CA GLU A 121 -15.95 -2.13 -0.54
C GLU A 121 -16.58 -3.16 -1.47
N ILE A 122 -15.79 -4.09 -2.00
CA ILE A 122 -16.24 -5.00 -3.08
C ILE A 122 -16.01 -6.48 -2.77
N ARG A 123 -15.17 -6.83 -1.78
CA ARG A 123 -14.74 -8.23 -1.55
C ARG A 123 -15.88 -9.21 -1.31
N ASP A 124 -17.02 -8.73 -0.80
CA ASP A 124 -18.20 -9.53 -0.54
C ASP A 124 -19.24 -9.50 -1.70
N ASP A 125 -18.94 -8.74 -2.78
CA ASP A 125 -19.72 -8.65 -4.01
C ASP A 125 -18.94 -9.29 -5.17
N LEU A 126 -19.33 -10.51 -5.52
CA LEU A 126 -18.65 -11.27 -6.56
C LEU A 126 -18.70 -10.58 -7.94
N ASP A 127 -19.79 -9.89 -8.28
CA ASP A 127 -19.92 -9.21 -9.56
C ASP A 127 -18.97 -8.00 -9.62
N ALA A 128 -18.85 -7.26 -8.55
CA ALA A 128 -17.88 -6.16 -8.43
C ALA A 128 -16.44 -6.67 -8.51
N VAL A 129 -16.10 -7.75 -7.78
CA VAL A 129 -14.77 -8.38 -7.87
C VAL A 129 -14.46 -8.85 -9.28
N LEU A 130 -15.41 -9.49 -9.97
CA LEU A 130 -15.23 -9.93 -11.34
C LEU A 130 -15.09 -8.77 -12.34
N GLN A 131 -15.81 -7.68 -12.13
CA GLN A 131 -15.66 -6.45 -12.92
C GLN A 131 -14.24 -5.89 -12.81
N VAL A 132 -13.73 -5.75 -11.60
CA VAL A 132 -12.37 -5.27 -11.32
C VAL A 132 -11.32 -6.22 -11.89
N ALA A 133 -11.47 -7.52 -11.65
CA ALA A 133 -10.53 -8.54 -12.16
C ALA A 133 -10.43 -8.52 -13.69
N ARG A 134 -11.54 -8.40 -14.39
CA ARG A 134 -11.54 -8.27 -15.85
C ARG A 134 -10.85 -6.99 -16.31
N GLY A 135 -11.21 -5.85 -15.73
CA GLY A 135 -10.65 -4.57 -16.13
C GLY A 135 -9.15 -4.45 -15.89
N GLY A 136 -8.67 -4.95 -14.76
CA GLY A 136 -7.27 -4.85 -14.37
C GLY A 136 -6.36 -5.93 -14.93
N LEU A 137 -6.88 -7.13 -15.16
CA LEU A 137 -6.07 -8.31 -15.52
C LEU A 137 -6.38 -8.85 -16.93
N ALA A 138 -7.62 -9.28 -17.17
CA ALA A 138 -7.98 -9.92 -18.43
C ALA A 138 -8.06 -8.92 -19.59
N ASP A 139 -8.68 -7.78 -19.37
CA ASP A 139 -8.98 -6.78 -20.41
C ASP A 139 -8.12 -5.51 -20.28
N ALA A 140 -7.08 -5.52 -19.44
CA ALA A 140 -6.25 -4.34 -19.15
C ALA A 140 -5.75 -3.64 -20.42
N ARG A 141 -5.30 -4.42 -21.42
CA ARG A 141 -4.85 -3.87 -22.69
C ARG A 141 -5.93 -3.10 -23.44
N GLN A 142 -7.17 -3.60 -23.44
CA GLN A 142 -8.30 -2.94 -24.09
C GLN A 142 -8.66 -1.64 -23.37
N TRP A 143 -8.61 -1.65 -22.03
CA TRP A 143 -8.86 -0.45 -21.22
C TRP A 143 -7.80 0.60 -21.43
N LEU A 144 -6.52 0.23 -21.44
CA LEU A 144 -5.42 1.15 -21.73
C LEU A 144 -5.52 1.82 -23.10
N GLN A 145 -6.18 1.18 -24.06
CA GLN A 145 -6.44 1.76 -25.40
C GLN A 145 -7.61 2.76 -25.39
N ARG A 146 -8.41 2.83 -24.34
CA ARG A 146 -9.56 3.75 -24.21
C ARG A 146 -9.23 5.08 -23.55
N MET A 147 -7.95 5.35 -23.35
CA MET A 147 -7.55 6.66 -22.79
C MET A 147 -8.01 7.83 -23.67
N PRO A 148 -8.36 9.01 -23.10
CA PRO A 148 -8.32 9.32 -21.67
C PRO A 148 -9.45 8.67 -20.88
N PHE A 149 -9.13 8.16 -19.68
CA PHE A 149 -10.14 7.62 -18.77
C PHE A 149 -10.99 8.73 -18.17
N LYS A 150 -12.24 8.38 -17.81
CA LYS A 150 -13.13 9.28 -17.09
C LYS A 150 -13.67 8.63 -15.81
N PRO A 151 -13.79 9.40 -14.73
CA PRO A 151 -14.41 8.92 -13.50
C PRO A 151 -15.80 8.34 -13.76
N GLY A 152 -16.09 7.20 -13.13
CA GLY A 152 -17.34 6.47 -13.28
C GLY A 152 -17.44 5.58 -14.54
N GLU A 153 -16.49 5.71 -15.49
CA GLU A 153 -16.51 4.95 -16.74
C GLU A 153 -15.50 3.78 -16.77
N VAL A 154 -14.68 3.64 -15.72
CA VAL A 154 -13.70 2.55 -15.63
C VAL A 154 -14.23 1.38 -14.79
N PRO A 155 -13.75 0.14 -14.98
CA PRO A 155 -14.21 -0.99 -14.17
C PRO A 155 -14.01 -0.82 -12.67
N LEU A 156 -13.11 0.07 -12.25
CA LEU A 156 -12.82 0.38 -10.85
C LEU A 156 -13.89 1.28 -10.18
N SER A 157 -14.88 1.77 -10.93
CA SER A 157 -15.97 2.62 -10.42
C SER A 157 -16.81 1.97 -9.30
N VAL A 158 -16.74 0.65 -9.17
CA VAL A 158 -17.37 -0.11 -8.07
C VAL A 158 -16.59 0.00 -6.74
N ALA A 159 -15.37 0.55 -6.77
CA ALA A 159 -14.52 0.82 -5.63
C ALA A 159 -14.09 2.30 -5.63
N PRO A 160 -14.95 3.23 -5.19
CA PRO A 160 -14.79 4.66 -5.43
C PRO A 160 -13.49 5.27 -4.94
N HIS A 161 -12.96 4.86 -3.77
CA HIS A 161 -11.70 5.43 -3.28
C HIS A 161 -10.48 4.93 -4.05
N LEU A 162 -10.54 3.71 -4.60
CA LEU A 162 -9.48 3.20 -5.47
C LEU A 162 -9.57 3.81 -6.87
N GLU A 163 -10.77 4.09 -7.34
CA GLU A 163 -10.97 4.88 -8.55
C GLU A 163 -10.40 6.29 -8.36
N GLU A 164 -10.67 6.96 -7.24
CA GLU A 164 -10.08 8.25 -6.90
C GLU A 164 -8.54 8.20 -6.91
N THR A 165 -7.96 7.16 -6.32
CA THR A 165 -6.50 6.95 -6.33
C THR A 165 -5.97 6.82 -7.75
N LEU A 166 -6.61 6.01 -8.60
CA LEU A 166 -6.23 5.87 -10.01
C LEU A 166 -6.24 7.22 -10.73
N PHE A 167 -7.29 8.01 -10.52
CA PHE A 167 -7.42 9.31 -11.18
C PHE A 167 -6.46 10.36 -10.62
N ASN A 168 -6.13 10.34 -9.34
CA ASN A 168 -5.09 11.17 -8.79
C ASN A 168 -3.73 10.86 -9.46
N TYR A 169 -3.38 9.59 -9.59
CA TYR A 169 -2.15 9.19 -10.30
C TYR A 169 -2.18 9.59 -11.78
N TYR A 170 -3.34 9.51 -12.41
CA TYR A 170 -3.49 9.79 -13.83
C TYR A 170 -3.42 11.30 -14.14
N TYR A 171 -4.12 12.15 -13.36
CA TYR A 171 -4.24 13.57 -13.65
C TYR A 171 -3.18 14.46 -13.00
N ARG A 172 -2.63 14.06 -11.85
CA ARG A 172 -1.61 14.85 -11.16
C ARG A 172 -0.23 14.62 -11.77
N GLY A 173 0.04 15.33 -12.87
CA GLY A 173 1.28 15.20 -13.62
C GLY A 173 2.48 15.88 -12.96
N GLU A 174 2.24 16.90 -12.13
CA GLU A 174 3.25 17.67 -11.43
C GLU A 174 3.28 17.30 -9.95
N TYR A 175 4.44 17.45 -9.32
CA TYR A 175 4.61 17.23 -7.87
C TYR A 175 3.93 18.38 -7.13
N ASP A 176 2.85 18.09 -6.43
CA ASP A 176 2.05 19.03 -5.66
C ASP A 176 1.94 18.62 -4.18
N GLU A 177 1.18 19.38 -3.39
CA GLU A 177 0.98 19.10 -1.97
C GLU A 177 0.35 17.72 -1.71
N TRP A 178 -0.47 17.22 -2.62
CA TRP A 178 -1.04 15.88 -2.51
C TRP A 178 0.07 14.82 -2.61
N TRP A 179 0.98 14.95 -3.60
CA TRP A 179 2.12 14.05 -3.72
C TRP A 179 3.07 14.16 -2.53
N ALA A 180 3.29 15.36 -2.01
CA ALA A 180 4.13 15.57 -0.82
C ALA A 180 3.58 14.81 0.40
N GLN A 181 2.27 14.84 0.59
CA GLN A 181 1.59 14.06 1.63
C GLN A 181 1.72 12.55 1.38
N GLU A 182 1.45 12.11 0.14
CA GLU A 182 1.54 10.70 -0.26
C GLU A 182 2.97 10.14 -0.19
N CYS A 183 3.97 10.97 -0.36
CA CYS A 183 5.38 10.57 -0.33
C CYS A 183 6.03 10.71 1.06
N ASN A 184 5.27 11.14 2.09
CA ASN A 184 5.85 11.55 3.37
C ASN A 184 7.10 12.43 3.19
N ASP A 185 7.03 13.32 2.23
CA ASP A 185 8.13 14.20 1.92
C ASP A 185 8.32 15.16 3.09
N GLN A 186 9.32 14.86 3.90
CA GLN A 186 9.72 15.69 5.04
C GLN A 186 10.86 16.64 4.65
N THR A 187 11.08 16.83 3.35
CA THR A 187 12.02 17.82 2.88
C THR A 187 11.47 19.20 3.23
N PRO A 188 12.19 19.97 4.05
CA PRO A 188 11.76 21.31 4.44
C PRO A 188 11.80 22.28 3.27
#